data_fb7e37b2a7dc47e7dad3a9bcf7b8f050
#
_entry.id   fb7e37b2a7dc47e7dad3a9bcf7b8f050
#
_cell.length_a   1.000
_cell.length_b   1.000
_cell.length_c   1.000
_cell.angle_alpha   90.00
_cell.angle_beta   90.00
_cell.angle_gamma   90.00
#
_symmetry.space_group_name_H-M   'P 1'
#
loop_
_entity.id
_entity.type
_entity.pdbx_description
1 polymer ?
#
loop_
_entity_poly.entity_id
_entity_poly.type
_entity_poly.pdbx_seq_one_letter_code
_entity_poly.pdbx_strand_id
1 'polypeptide(L)'
;MIDSPKKSAAPAEKLPFLESLARDVALVLKSLGGSAHQNVVIDCVAAMKRNRGEPVGQDLRNAVVEAFERYTQWFTRPFGEGSMRWALVAEPA
;
A
#
# COMPACT_ATOMS: atom_id res chain seq x y z
N MET A 1 -25.63 19.47 -12.51
CA MET A 1 -25.70 18.96 -12.22
C MET A 1 -24.92 18.16 -12.14
N ILE A 2 -24.49 17.78 -11.99
CA ILE A 2 -23.87 16.87 -12.09
C ILE A 2 -22.65 16.87 -11.59
N ASP A 3 -21.97 17.60 -11.44
CA ASP A 3 -20.82 17.62 -11.04
C ASP A 3 -20.59 17.47 -9.67
N SER A 4 -21.30 17.79 -8.87
CA SER A 4 -21.10 17.59 -7.55
C SER A 4 -20.63 16.26 -7.19
N PRO A 5 -21.02 15.28 -7.82
CA PRO A 5 -20.58 13.95 -7.50
C PRO A 5 -19.09 13.80 -7.51
N LYS A 6 -18.41 14.61 -8.29
CA LYS A 6 -17.08 14.51 -8.33
C LYS A 6 -16.46 14.77 -7.05
N LYS A 7 -16.82 15.70 -6.33
CA LYS A 7 -16.26 16.00 -5.13
C LYS A 7 -16.55 14.95 -4.16
N SER A 8 -17.70 14.46 -4.10
CA SER A 8 -18.04 13.46 -3.17
C SER A 8 -17.31 12.19 -3.48
N ALA A 9 -16.97 12.00 -4.70
CA ALA A 9 -16.32 10.79 -5.11
C ALA A 9 -14.87 10.72 -4.71
N ALA A 10 -14.27 11.82 -4.35
CA ALA A 10 -12.85 11.81 -4.04
C ALA A 10 -12.48 10.81 -2.94
N PRO A 11 -13.17 10.74 -1.81
CA PRO A 11 -12.82 9.74 -0.81
C PRO A 11 -13.09 8.34 -1.32
N ALA A 12 -14.14 8.16 -2.10
CA ALA A 12 -14.47 6.87 -2.64
C ALA A 12 -13.43 6.40 -3.63
N GLU A 13 -12.87 7.31 -4.40
CA GLU A 13 -11.83 6.96 -5.34
C GLU A 13 -10.54 6.60 -4.63
N LYS A 14 -10.28 7.22 -3.51
CA LYS A 14 -9.07 6.93 -2.77
C LYS A 14 -9.09 5.51 -2.22
N LEU A 15 -10.24 5.04 -1.77
CA LEU A 15 -10.34 3.71 -1.19
C LEU A 15 -9.98 2.60 -2.17
N PRO A 16 -10.50 2.59 -3.40
CA PRO A 16 -10.09 1.58 -4.36
C PRO A 16 -8.61 1.64 -4.69
N PHE A 17 -8.06 2.85 -4.74
CA PHE A 17 -6.64 3.00 -5.00
C PHE A 17 -5.82 2.42 -3.86
N LEU A 18 -6.19 2.69 -2.61
CA LEU A 18 -5.47 2.17 -1.47
C LEU A 18 -5.60 0.65 -1.37
N GLU A 19 -6.75 0.10 -1.71
CA GLU A 19 -6.91 -1.33 -1.68
C GLU A 19 -6.02 -2.00 -2.72
N SER A 20 -5.99 -1.47 -3.92
CA SER A 20 -5.12 -1.99 -4.97
C SER A 20 -3.66 -1.91 -4.54
N LEU A 21 -3.27 -0.79 -3.94
CA LEU A 21 -1.91 -0.61 -3.47
C LEU A 21 -1.60 -1.59 -2.33
N ALA A 22 -2.54 -1.80 -1.43
CA ALA A 22 -2.35 -2.73 -0.33
C ALA A 22 -2.15 -4.15 -0.84
N ARG A 23 -2.84 -4.53 -1.92
CA ARG A 23 -2.66 -5.84 -2.52
C ARG A 23 -1.26 -5.97 -3.13
N ASP A 24 -0.77 -4.91 -3.77
CA ASP A 24 0.59 -4.90 -4.30
C ASP A 24 1.61 -5.02 -3.17
N VAL A 25 1.38 -4.31 -2.07
CA VAL A 25 2.25 -4.37 -0.91
C VAL A 25 2.26 -5.78 -0.33
N ALA A 26 1.11 -6.43 -0.27
CA ALA A 26 1.03 -7.79 0.23
C ALA A 26 1.83 -8.75 -0.64
N LEU A 27 1.75 -8.59 -1.96
CA LEU A 27 2.53 -9.43 -2.88
C LEU A 27 4.02 -9.21 -2.67
N VAL A 28 4.44 -7.96 -2.49
CA VAL A 28 5.84 -7.66 -2.25
C VAL A 28 6.31 -8.30 -0.96
N LEU A 29 5.54 -8.15 0.13
CA LEU A 29 5.93 -8.74 1.40
C LEU A 29 6.01 -10.26 1.27
N LYS A 30 5.07 -10.86 0.58
CA LYS A 30 5.09 -12.30 0.40
C LYS A 30 6.35 -12.74 -0.32
N SER A 31 6.74 -12.00 -1.35
CA SER A 31 7.93 -12.33 -2.12
C SER A 31 9.21 -12.10 -1.32
N LEU A 32 9.16 -11.28 -0.28
CA LEU A 32 10.32 -11.01 0.57
C LEU A 32 10.34 -11.90 1.83
N GLY A 33 9.51 -12.92 1.85
CA GLY A 33 9.52 -13.87 2.96
C GLY A 33 8.52 -13.54 4.07
N GLY A 34 7.64 -12.60 3.84
CA GLY A 34 6.57 -12.28 4.79
C GLY A 34 6.82 -11.06 5.64
N SER A 35 8.02 -10.52 5.66
CA SER A 35 8.27 -9.27 6.36
C SER A 35 9.46 -8.54 5.76
N ALA A 36 9.48 -7.23 5.86
CA ALA A 36 10.56 -6.42 5.32
C ALA A 36 10.50 -5.01 5.88
N HIS A 37 11.62 -4.31 5.74
CA HIS A 37 11.68 -2.90 6.11
C HIS A 37 10.82 -2.09 5.15
N GLN A 38 10.16 -1.08 5.68
CA GLN A 38 9.25 -0.22 4.92
C GLN A 38 9.89 0.32 3.64
N ASN A 39 11.13 0.78 3.71
CA ASN A 39 11.79 1.36 2.54
C ASN A 39 12.01 0.33 1.43
N VAL A 40 12.29 -0.92 1.80
CA VAL A 40 12.47 -1.97 0.81
C VAL A 40 11.14 -2.25 0.11
N VAL A 41 10.04 -2.25 0.87
CA VAL A 41 8.72 -2.47 0.29
C VAL A 41 8.38 -1.34 -0.68
N ILE A 42 8.64 -0.10 -0.29
CA ILE A 42 8.35 1.05 -1.15
C ILE A 42 9.11 0.92 -2.46
N ASP A 43 10.39 0.57 -2.40
CA ASP A 43 11.21 0.45 -3.61
C ASP A 43 10.69 -0.68 -4.50
N CYS A 44 10.28 -1.78 -3.92
CA CYS A 44 9.76 -2.90 -4.69
C CYS A 44 8.41 -2.56 -5.34
N VAL A 45 7.54 -1.85 -4.63
CA VAL A 45 6.27 -1.42 -5.19
C VAL A 45 6.51 -0.44 -6.34
N ALA A 46 7.49 0.46 -6.18
CA ALA A 46 7.83 1.39 -7.25
C ALA A 46 8.29 0.63 -8.50
N ALA A 47 9.10 -0.40 -8.31
CA ALA A 47 9.57 -1.20 -9.44
C ALA A 47 8.42 -1.95 -10.11
N MET A 48 7.48 -2.48 -9.33
CA MET A 48 6.30 -3.14 -9.89
C MET A 48 5.50 -2.19 -10.76
N LYS A 49 5.30 -0.97 -10.27
CA LYS A 49 4.53 0.02 -11.02
C LYS A 49 5.23 0.38 -12.32
N ARG A 50 6.53 0.56 -12.28
CA ARG A 50 7.28 0.87 -13.50
C ARG A 50 7.18 -0.26 -14.50
N ASN A 51 7.26 -1.50 -14.04
CA ASN A 51 7.16 -2.64 -14.92
C ASN A 51 5.79 -2.75 -15.57
N ARG A 52 4.76 -2.23 -14.94
CA ARG A 52 3.41 -2.24 -15.51
C ARG A 52 3.13 -0.98 -16.33
N GLY A 53 4.10 -0.08 -16.45
CA GLY A 53 3.91 1.16 -17.17
C GLY A 53 3.09 2.18 -16.39
N GLU A 54 2.96 2.01 -15.09
CA GLU A 54 2.18 2.91 -14.25
C GLU A 54 3.07 4.02 -13.70
N PRO A 55 2.53 5.22 -13.50
CA PRO A 55 3.33 6.30 -12.96
C PRO A 55 3.69 6.06 -11.50
N VAL A 56 4.87 6.51 -11.11
CA VAL A 56 5.31 6.45 -9.74
C VAL A 56 5.44 7.90 -9.26
N GLY A 57 4.51 8.32 -8.42
CA GLY A 57 4.49 9.69 -7.94
C GLY A 57 5.33 9.87 -6.70
N GLN A 58 5.51 11.11 -6.31
CA GLN A 58 6.28 11.43 -5.12
C GLN A 58 5.57 10.99 -3.86
N ASP A 59 4.26 10.83 -3.94
CA ASP A 59 3.47 10.44 -2.79
C ASP A 59 3.44 8.94 -2.55
N LEU A 60 4.17 8.17 -3.32
CA LEU A 60 4.12 6.71 -3.20
C LEU A 60 4.50 6.27 -1.78
N ARG A 61 5.53 6.88 -1.20
CA ARG A 61 5.93 6.53 0.15
C ARG A 61 4.78 6.71 1.14
N ASN A 62 4.12 7.87 1.09
CA ASN A 62 3.01 8.14 2.00
C ASN A 62 1.85 7.20 1.74
N ALA A 63 1.59 6.88 0.49
CA ALA A 63 0.50 5.98 0.13
C ALA A 63 0.77 4.56 0.63
N VAL A 64 2.00 4.08 0.52
CA VAL A 64 2.35 2.75 1.01
C VAL A 64 2.20 2.70 2.53
N VAL A 65 2.67 3.73 3.23
CA VAL A 65 2.54 3.78 4.69
C VAL A 65 1.06 3.80 5.08
N GLU A 66 0.27 4.57 4.38
CA GLU A 66 -1.16 4.62 4.66
C GLU A 66 -1.81 3.25 4.43
N ALA A 67 -1.41 2.54 3.38
CA ALA A 67 -1.93 1.21 3.13
C ALA A 67 -1.57 0.27 4.28
N PHE A 68 -0.35 0.32 4.76
CA PHE A 68 0.06 -0.49 5.92
C PHE A 68 -0.82 -0.19 7.13
N GLU A 69 -1.03 1.08 7.41
CA GLU A 69 -1.71 1.49 8.64
C GLU A 69 -3.21 1.29 8.57
N ARG A 70 -3.77 1.35 7.36
CA ARG A 70 -5.20 1.21 7.20
C ARG A 70 -5.66 -0.25 7.12
N TYR A 71 -4.83 -1.12 6.54
CA TYR A 71 -5.19 -2.52 6.33
C TYR A 71 -4.57 -3.41 7.39
N THR A 72 -4.95 -3.17 8.64
CA THR A 72 -4.39 -3.89 9.78
C THR A 72 -4.76 -5.36 9.79
N GLN A 73 -5.76 -5.76 9.03
CA GLN A 73 -6.12 -7.16 8.92
C GLN A 73 -5.10 -7.93 8.08
N TRP A 74 -4.28 -7.22 7.30
CA TRP A 74 -3.27 -7.85 6.44
C TRP A 74 -1.85 -7.61 6.94
N PHE A 75 -1.60 -6.50 7.64
CA PHE A 75 -0.25 -6.06 7.98
C PHE A 75 -0.11 -5.78 9.47
N THR A 76 1.07 -6.09 10.02
CA THR A 76 1.35 -5.76 11.40
C THR A 76 2.80 -5.31 11.54
N ARG A 77 3.10 -4.65 12.64
CA ARG A 77 4.47 -4.27 13.00
C ARG A 77 4.96 -5.26 14.05
N PRO A 78 5.71 -6.29 13.66
CA PRO A 78 6.10 -7.32 14.64
C PRO A 78 7.01 -6.81 15.74
N PHE A 79 7.67 -5.68 15.54
CA PHE A 79 8.55 -5.12 16.55
C PHE A 79 8.02 -3.81 17.14
N GLY A 80 6.74 -3.51 16.96
CA GLY A 80 6.11 -2.37 17.58
C GLY A 80 6.12 -1.12 16.72
N GLU A 81 5.48 -0.07 17.23
CA GLU A 81 5.28 1.14 16.47
C GLU A 81 6.55 1.92 16.16
N GLY A 82 7.57 1.75 16.96
CA GLY A 82 8.83 2.41 16.69
C GLY A 82 9.63 1.81 15.56
N SER A 83 9.22 0.63 15.08
CA SER A 83 9.94 -0.05 14.04
C SER A 83 9.34 0.26 12.68
N MET A 84 10.19 0.31 11.65
CA MET A 84 9.73 0.51 10.29
C MET A 84 9.63 -0.82 9.55
N ARG A 85 9.66 -1.93 10.28
CA ARG A 85 9.52 -3.25 9.66
C ARG A 85 8.08 -3.69 9.71
N TRP A 86 7.58 -4.21 8.61
CA TRP A 86 6.19 -4.66 8.50
C TRP A 86 6.15 -6.13 8.12
N ALA A 87 5.10 -6.79 8.56
CA ALA A 87 4.91 -8.21 8.27
C ALA A 87 3.51 -8.45 7.74
N LEU A 88 3.39 -9.47 6.89
CA LEU A 88 2.11 -9.88 6.34
C LEU A 88 1.51 -10.92 7.30
N VAL A 89 0.32 -10.67 7.81
CA VAL A 89 -0.34 -11.60 8.72
C VAL A 89 -1.46 -12.39 8.03
N ALA A 90 -1.96 -11.88 6.92
CA ALA A 90 -2.99 -12.57 6.15
C ALA A 90 -2.93 -12.05 4.74
N GLU A 91 -3.20 -12.93 3.76
CA GLU A 91 -3.18 -12.51 2.38
C GLU A 91 -4.54 -11.95 2.00
N PRO A 92 -4.59 -10.92 1.16
CA PRO A 92 -5.87 -10.42 0.68
C PRO A 92 -6.60 -11.51 -0.10
N ALA A 93 -7.88 -11.56 0.09
CA ALA A 93 -8.70 -12.56 -0.57
C ALA A 93 -8.88 -12.24 -2.05
#